data_c5419c2654860c8327907c7eefb331c2
#
_entry.id   c5419c2654860c8327907c7eefb331c2
#
_cell.length_a   1.000
_cell.length_b   1.000
_cell.length_c   1.000
_cell.angle_alpha   90.00
_cell.angle_beta   90.00
_cell.angle_gamma   90.00
#
_symmetry.space_group_name_H-M   'P 1'
#
loop_
_entity.id
_entity.type
_entity.pdbx_description
1 polymer ?
#
loop_
_entity_poly.entity_id
_entity_poly.type
_entity_poly.pdbx_seq_one_letter_code
_entity_poly.pdbx_strand_id
1 'polypeptide(L)'
;MKKSIKHLPKRTQEELTALLDLVCKSVDNCQMIILFGSYARGNYVLWDTKIEFGVRTSYQSDYDILVITNGAVKRAERKLERITNKYHDLFEYRRHAFPQFIVEHINTVNNNLEVSQYFFTDIIKEGILLYDSGKCQLAKPRKLSFREIRDIAQNEFSELYPYACGFLDLVKLSLHNDQRNKIFAFLLHQACEKLYNTILMVFTNYRPKSHRLQDLGGMVKRFSMELVTVFPQNTDDEKECFNLLCRAYIEARYNDKFVVPKEVVDALVPKAVSYTHLRAHE
;
A
#
# COMPACT_ATOMS: atom_id res chain seq x y z
N MET A 1 -13.93 17.83 -5.06
CA MET A 1 -13.92 17.04 -3.81
C MET A 1 -15.18 17.30 -2.99
N LYS A 2 -15.72 16.25 -2.35
CA LYS A 2 -16.75 16.37 -1.30
C LYS A 2 -16.15 17.01 -0.04
N LYS A 3 -16.97 17.62 0.80
CA LYS A 3 -16.52 18.27 2.07
C LYS A 3 -17.20 17.71 3.31
N SER A 4 -17.92 16.59 3.21
CA SER A 4 -18.71 16.05 4.32
C SER A 4 -18.62 14.53 4.36
N ILE A 5 -18.45 13.98 5.56
CA ILE A 5 -18.49 12.56 5.88
C ILE A 5 -19.83 12.11 6.47
N LYS A 6 -20.86 12.98 6.48
CA LYS A 6 -22.17 12.70 7.11
C LYS A 6 -22.91 11.50 6.52
N HIS A 7 -22.57 11.10 5.29
CA HIS A 7 -23.14 9.92 4.63
C HIS A 7 -22.51 8.59 5.11
N LEU A 8 -21.38 8.64 5.81
CA LEU A 8 -20.75 7.47 6.41
C LEU A 8 -21.41 7.10 7.74
N PRO A 9 -21.31 5.83 8.20
CA PRO A 9 -21.83 5.42 9.50
C PRO A 9 -21.26 6.29 10.64
N LYS A 10 -22.04 6.48 11.71
CA LYS A 10 -21.62 7.30 12.87
C LYS A 10 -20.25 6.85 13.42
N ARG A 11 -20.06 5.53 13.56
CA ARG A 11 -18.80 4.95 13.98
C ARG A 11 -17.60 5.38 13.11
N THR A 12 -17.76 5.31 11.78
CA THR A 12 -16.74 5.76 10.82
C THR A 12 -16.47 7.26 10.96
N GLN A 13 -17.51 8.05 11.20
CA GLN A 13 -17.34 9.49 11.44
C GLN A 13 -16.52 9.76 12.72
N GLU A 14 -16.79 9.03 13.81
CA GLU A 14 -16.02 9.12 15.07
C GLU A 14 -14.55 8.76 14.85
N GLU A 15 -14.28 7.64 14.17
CA GLU A 15 -12.94 7.16 13.86
C GLU A 15 -12.15 8.17 13.00
N LEU A 16 -12.76 8.69 11.94
CA LEU A 16 -12.14 9.69 11.06
C LEU A 16 -11.92 11.03 11.78
N THR A 17 -12.84 11.43 12.67
CA THR A 17 -12.69 12.66 13.46
C THR A 17 -11.51 12.53 14.43
N ALA A 18 -11.39 11.40 15.12
CA ALA A 18 -10.26 11.14 16.01
C ALA A 18 -8.92 11.13 15.26
N LEU A 19 -8.87 10.49 14.08
CA LEU A 19 -7.69 10.52 13.20
C LEU A 19 -7.34 11.95 12.78
N LEU A 20 -8.33 12.72 12.34
CA LEU A 20 -8.12 14.10 11.92
C LEU A 20 -7.51 14.94 13.06
N ASP A 21 -8.03 14.82 14.27
CA ASP A 21 -7.52 15.53 15.45
C ASP A 21 -6.07 15.13 15.76
N LEU A 22 -5.74 13.83 15.70
CA LEU A 22 -4.39 13.34 15.92
C LEU A 22 -3.42 13.88 14.86
N VAL A 23 -3.81 13.89 13.60
CA VAL A 23 -2.96 14.36 12.49
C VAL A 23 -2.74 15.87 12.60
N CYS A 24 -3.81 16.66 12.79
CA CYS A 24 -3.72 18.12 12.89
C CYS A 24 -2.87 18.58 14.08
N LYS A 25 -2.92 17.87 15.21
CA LYS A 25 -2.11 18.18 16.41
C LYS A 25 -0.64 17.77 16.26
N SER A 26 -0.33 16.81 15.42
CA SER A 26 1.01 16.21 15.36
C SER A 26 1.81 16.61 14.14
N VAL A 27 1.16 16.79 12.98
CA VAL A 27 1.84 17.09 11.72
C VAL A 27 1.93 18.59 11.53
N ASP A 28 3.12 19.15 11.81
CA ASP A 28 3.40 20.57 11.55
C ASP A 28 3.28 20.84 10.04
N ASN A 29 2.84 22.04 9.68
CA ASN A 29 2.71 22.47 8.29
C ASN A 29 1.78 21.58 7.43
N CYS A 30 0.85 20.86 8.05
CA CYS A 30 -0.20 20.16 7.32
C CYS A 30 -1.07 21.18 6.55
N GLN A 31 -1.21 20.98 5.25
CA GLN A 31 -1.97 21.88 4.39
C GLN A 31 -3.36 21.34 4.11
N MET A 32 -3.45 20.07 3.76
CA MET A 32 -4.72 19.40 3.47
C MET A 32 -4.68 17.94 3.94
N ILE A 33 -5.85 17.43 4.32
CA ILE A 33 -6.08 16.00 4.61
C ILE A 33 -7.26 15.55 3.78
N ILE A 34 -7.06 14.55 2.94
CA ILE A 34 -8.06 14.05 1.99
C ILE A 34 -8.27 12.56 2.21
N LEU A 35 -9.50 12.15 2.52
CA LEU A 35 -9.92 10.76 2.49
C LEU A 35 -10.21 10.39 1.04
N PHE A 36 -9.63 9.29 0.57
CA PHE A 36 -9.87 8.78 -0.78
C PHE A 36 -10.16 7.27 -0.75
N GLY A 37 -10.17 6.61 -1.89
CA GLY A 37 -10.38 5.16 -1.94
C GLY A 37 -11.83 4.74 -1.68
N SER A 38 -11.99 3.53 -1.13
CA SER A 38 -13.29 2.88 -0.99
C SER A 38 -14.28 3.66 -0.09
N TYR A 39 -13.80 4.21 1.02
CA TYR A 39 -14.65 5.01 1.91
C TYR A 39 -15.12 6.31 1.28
N ALA A 40 -14.28 6.98 0.51
CA ALA A 40 -14.68 8.20 -0.19
C ALA A 40 -15.69 7.93 -1.31
N ARG A 41 -15.57 6.80 -2.00
CA ARG A 41 -16.52 6.36 -3.03
C ARG A 41 -17.81 5.78 -2.47
N GLY A 42 -17.77 5.21 -1.26
CA GLY A 42 -18.92 4.56 -0.62
C GLY A 42 -19.05 3.05 -0.93
N ASN A 43 -18.02 2.44 -1.51
CA ASN A 43 -17.95 1.00 -1.83
C ASN A 43 -17.00 0.22 -0.90
N TYR A 44 -16.85 0.68 0.32
CA TYR A 44 -16.00 0.05 1.33
C TYR A 44 -16.63 -1.23 1.90
N VAL A 45 -15.78 -2.13 2.36
CA VAL A 45 -16.15 -3.36 3.05
C VAL A 45 -15.83 -3.20 4.54
N LEU A 46 -16.85 -3.29 5.40
CA LEU A 46 -16.65 -3.23 6.86
C LEU A 46 -15.95 -4.48 7.37
N TRP A 47 -16.35 -5.64 6.87
CA TRP A 47 -15.73 -6.93 7.15
C TRP A 47 -16.30 -7.99 6.20
N ASP A 48 -15.43 -8.74 5.56
CA ASP A 48 -15.79 -9.90 4.76
C ASP A 48 -14.84 -11.06 5.09
N THR A 49 -15.36 -12.28 5.08
CA THR A 49 -14.56 -13.49 5.29
C THR A 49 -14.92 -14.47 4.19
N LYS A 50 -13.93 -14.84 3.39
CA LYS A 50 -14.07 -15.77 2.28
C LYS A 50 -13.08 -16.93 2.42
N ILE A 51 -13.40 -18.06 1.80
CA ILE A 51 -12.45 -19.14 1.58
C ILE A 51 -12.13 -19.10 0.09
N GLU A 52 -10.90 -18.68 -0.22
CA GLU A 52 -10.40 -18.64 -1.60
C GLU A 52 -9.18 -19.54 -1.70
N PHE A 53 -9.19 -20.43 -2.69
CA PHE A 53 -8.11 -21.44 -2.89
C PHE A 53 -7.81 -22.29 -1.63
N GLY A 54 -8.84 -22.57 -0.82
CA GLY A 54 -8.71 -23.33 0.42
C GLY A 54 -8.17 -22.53 1.62
N VAL A 55 -7.88 -21.25 1.44
CA VAL A 55 -7.39 -20.36 2.50
C VAL A 55 -8.52 -19.45 2.99
N ARG A 56 -8.71 -19.44 4.32
CA ARG A 56 -9.66 -18.49 4.93
C ARG A 56 -9.01 -17.13 5.01
N THR A 57 -9.57 -16.16 4.28
CA THR A 57 -9.12 -14.76 4.28
C THR A 57 -10.18 -13.87 4.90
N SER A 58 -9.74 -12.86 5.63
CA SER A 58 -10.61 -11.80 6.15
C SER A 58 -10.19 -10.48 5.53
N TYR A 59 -11.15 -9.73 5.04
CA TYR A 59 -10.92 -8.44 4.41
C TYR A 59 -11.76 -7.35 5.08
N GLN A 60 -11.10 -6.22 5.30
CA GLN A 60 -11.72 -4.96 5.73
C GLN A 60 -11.06 -3.84 4.91
N SER A 61 -11.85 -2.87 4.45
CA SER A 61 -11.31 -1.67 3.80
C SER A 61 -10.59 -0.80 4.82
N ASP A 62 -9.47 -0.22 4.40
CA ASP A 62 -8.70 0.75 5.19
C ASP A 62 -9.17 2.18 4.91
N TYR A 63 -8.81 3.11 5.78
CA TYR A 63 -8.94 4.54 5.51
C TYR A 63 -7.74 5.01 4.70
N ASP A 64 -7.90 5.18 3.39
CA ASP A 64 -6.90 5.76 2.51
C ASP A 64 -6.87 7.29 2.72
N ILE A 65 -5.78 7.81 3.28
CA ILE A 65 -5.68 9.23 3.66
C ILE A 65 -4.45 9.86 3.02
N LEU A 66 -4.65 10.86 2.18
CA LEU A 66 -3.58 11.69 1.66
C LEU A 66 -3.38 12.90 2.59
N VAL A 67 -2.17 13.04 3.14
CA VAL A 67 -1.74 14.19 3.94
C VAL A 67 -0.81 15.05 3.10
N ILE A 68 -1.22 16.25 2.77
CA ILE A 68 -0.44 17.22 2.01
C ILE A 68 0.23 18.18 2.97
N THR A 69 1.55 18.30 2.89
CA THR A 69 2.35 19.20 3.72
C THR A 69 3.18 20.15 2.87
N ASN A 70 3.54 21.31 3.42
CA ASN A 70 4.59 22.16 2.86
C ASN A 70 5.91 22.05 3.66
N GLY A 71 6.01 21.06 4.55
CA GLY A 71 7.19 20.74 5.33
C GLY A 71 7.90 19.47 4.85
N ALA A 72 8.81 18.97 5.68
CA ALA A 72 9.58 17.76 5.39
C ALA A 72 8.70 16.49 5.44
N VAL A 73 8.47 15.87 4.30
CA VAL A 73 7.66 14.64 4.13
C VAL A 73 8.10 13.54 5.09
N LYS A 74 9.39 13.18 5.15
CA LYS A 74 9.93 12.15 6.06
C LYS A 74 9.64 12.42 7.54
N ARG A 75 9.56 13.70 7.95
CA ARG A 75 9.19 14.06 9.32
C ARG A 75 7.71 13.82 9.59
N ALA A 76 6.86 14.13 8.62
CA ALA A 76 5.42 13.87 8.69
C ALA A 76 5.14 12.37 8.71
N GLU A 77 5.77 11.57 7.83
CA GLU A 77 5.66 10.11 7.81
C GLU A 77 5.94 9.49 9.18
N ARG A 78 7.09 9.81 9.80
CA ARG A 78 7.43 9.32 11.17
C ARG A 78 6.41 9.71 12.24
N LYS A 79 5.78 10.89 12.11
CA LYS A 79 4.72 11.30 13.03
C LYS A 79 3.44 10.50 12.81
N LEU A 80 3.10 10.21 11.55
CA LEU A 80 1.92 9.42 11.20
C LEU A 80 2.04 7.95 11.62
N GLU A 81 3.23 7.34 11.56
CA GLU A 81 3.47 6.01 12.14
C GLU A 81 3.10 5.96 13.63
N ARG A 82 3.49 6.97 14.40
CA ARG A 82 3.14 7.08 15.84
C ARG A 82 1.64 7.33 16.04
N ILE A 83 1.00 8.05 15.13
CA ILE A 83 -0.44 8.30 15.15
C ILE A 83 -1.21 7.01 14.90
N THR A 84 -0.76 6.15 13.98
CA THR A 84 -1.38 4.86 13.71
C THR A 84 -1.45 4.00 14.98
N ASN A 85 -0.36 3.94 15.75
CA ASN A 85 -0.34 3.22 17.01
C ASN A 85 -1.33 3.83 18.03
N LYS A 86 -1.27 5.15 18.24
CA LYS A 86 -2.21 5.84 19.15
C LYS A 86 -3.68 5.67 18.75
N TYR A 87 -3.95 5.68 17.45
CA TYR A 87 -5.30 5.44 16.94
C TYR A 87 -5.75 4.01 17.25
N HIS A 88 -4.84 3.04 17.06
CA HIS A 88 -5.12 1.66 17.41
C HIS A 88 -5.47 1.51 18.89
N ASP A 89 -4.68 2.10 19.79
CA ASP A 89 -4.91 2.08 21.23
C ASP A 89 -6.28 2.70 21.60
N LEU A 90 -6.69 3.77 20.94
CA LEU A 90 -8.00 4.39 21.16
C LEU A 90 -9.19 3.49 20.84
N PHE A 91 -9.02 2.58 19.89
CA PHE A 91 -10.10 1.71 19.40
C PHE A 91 -9.80 0.21 19.60
N GLU A 92 -8.82 -0.14 20.44
CA GLU A 92 -8.41 -1.52 20.74
C GLU A 92 -9.57 -2.42 21.17
N TYR A 93 -10.54 -1.87 21.92
CA TYR A 93 -11.72 -2.59 22.42
C TYR A 93 -12.72 -3.00 21.33
N ARG A 94 -12.55 -2.54 20.08
CA ARG A 94 -13.45 -2.87 18.95
C ARG A 94 -12.68 -2.95 17.63
N ARG A 95 -13.23 -3.73 16.68
CA ARG A 95 -12.70 -3.73 15.31
C ARG A 95 -12.86 -2.34 14.71
N HIS A 96 -11.82 -1.84 14.08
CA HIS A 96 -11.77 -0.54 13.42
C HIS A 96 -10.98 -0.64 12.12
N ALA A 97 -11.25 0.25 11.16
CA ALA A 97 -10.49 0.32 9.93
C ALA A 97 -9.09 0.93 10.20
N PHE A 98 -8.07 0.39 9.55
CA PHE A 98 -6.71 0.91 9.68
C PHE A 98 -6.49 2.14 8.80
N PRO A 99 -5.78 3.18 9.28
CA PRO A 99 -5.40 4.31 8.45
C PRO A 99 -4.19 3.95 7.59
N GLN A 100 -4.33 4.11 6.28
CA GLN A 100 -3.26 4.07 5.30
C GLN A 100 -2.91 5.50 4.90
N PHE A 101 -1.78 6.01 5.38
CA PHE A 101 -1.35 7.36 5.10
C PHE A 101 -0.42 7.41 3.90
N ILE A 102 -0.71 8.32 2.98
CA ILE A 102 0.21 8.80 1.95
C ILE A 102 0.55 10.23 2.28
N VAL A 103 1.83 10.55 2.32
CA VAL A 103 2.30 11.91 2.61
C VAL A 103 3.03 12.47 1.40
N GLU A 104 2.58 13.62 0.93
CA GLU A 104 3.26 14.30 -0.17
C GLU A 104 3.41 15.79 0.10
N HIS A 105 4.48 16.36 -0.48
CA HIS A 105 4.68 17.79 -0.46
C HIS A 105 3.73 18.45 -1.47
N ILE A 106 3.21 19.64 -1.13
CA ILE A 106 2.24 20.35 -2.00
C ILE A 106 2.77 20.56 -3.43
N ASN A 107 4.07 20.86 -3.58
CA ASN A 107 4.67 21.03 -4.93
C ASN A 107 4.65 19.71 -5.70
N THR A 108 4.94 18.58 -5.05
CA THR A 108 4.87 17.25 -5.70
C THR A 108 3.45 16.97 -6.19
N VAL A 109 2.45 17.22 -5.35
CA VAL A 109 1.05 17.03 -5.73
C VAL A 109 0.69 17.92 -6.91
N ASN A 110 1.04 19.20 -6.87
CA ASN A 110 0.72 20.15 -7.96
C ASN A 110 1.43 19.79 -9.27
N ASN A 111 2.72 19.47 -9.25
CA ASN A 111 3.45 19.04 -10.44
C ASN A 111 2.80 17.79 -11.08
N ASN A 112 2.40 16.84 -10.28
CA ASN A 112 1.71 15.63 -10.78
C ASN A 112 0.29 15.92 -11.30
N LEU A 113 -0.42 16.87 -10.71
CA LEU A 113 -1.72 17.32 -11.21
C LEU A 113 -1.58 18.05 -12.55
N GLU A 114 -0.57 18.89 -12.74
CA GLU A 114 -0.30 19.61 -13.99
C GLU A 114 -0.07 18.66 -15.16
N VAL A 115 0.63 17.53 -14.92
CA VAL A 115 0.79 16.46 -15.91
C VAL A 115 -0.37 15.47 -15.92
N SER A 116 -1.39 15.71 -15.11
CA SER A 116 -2.60 14.89 -15.02
C SER A 116 -2.34 13.43 -14.61
N GLN A 117 -1.38 13.22 -13.72
CA GLN A 117 -1.16 11.90 -13.14
C GLN A 117 -2.47 11.42 -12.50
N TYR A 118 -3.00 10.30 -13.00
CA TYR A 118 -4.37 9.90 -12.68
C TYR A 118 -4.58 9.56 -11.20
N PHE A 119 -3.55 9.09 -10.46
CA PHE A 119 -3.65 8.88 -9.01
C PHE A 119 -4.14 10.14 -8.26
N PHE A 120 -3.42 11.27 -8.44
CA PHE A 120 -3.82 12.52 -7.77
C PHE A 120 -5.08 13.12 -8.36
N THR A 121 -5.27 12.96 -9.67
CA THR A 121 -6.49 13.42 -10.36
C THR A 121 -7.73 12.74 -9.83
N ASP A 122 -7.70 11.42 -9.60
CA ASP A 122 -8.80 10.65 -9.05
C ASP A 122 -9.05 11.00 -7.57
N ILE A 123 -7.98 11.18 -6.79
CA ILE A 123 -8.12 11.63 -5.40
C ILE A 123 -8.86 12.98 -5.34
N ILE A 124 -8.51 13.94 -6.18
CA ILE A 124 -9.18 15.25 -6.17
C ILE A 124 -10.61 15.15 -6.69
N LYS A 125 -10.88 14.31 -7.66
CA LYS A 125 -12.21 14.13 -8.22
C LYS A 125 -13.18 13.44 -7.24
N GLU A 126 -12.75 12.37 -6.58
CA GLU A 126 -13.59 11.46 -5.81
C GLU A 126 -13.45 11.63 -4.29
N GLY A 127 -12.33 12.21 -3.85
CA GLY A 127 -11.98 12.34 -2.45
C GLY A 127 -12.87 13.25 -1.64
N ILE A 128 -12.77 13.09 -0.33
CA ILE A 128 -13.43 13.93 0.68
C ILE A 128 -12.36 14.77 1.37
N LEU A 129 -12.46 16.07 1.25
CA LEU A 129 -11.59 17.01 1.94
C LEU A 129 -11.99 17.05 3.43
N LEU A 130 -11.13 16.48 4.30
CA LEU A 130 -11.33 16.44 5.74
C LEU A 130 -10.79 17.69 6.43
N TYR A 131 -9.67 18.22 5.93
CA TYR A 131 -9.03 19.43 6.46
C TYR A 131 -8.41 20.25 5.33
N ASP A 132 -8.49 21.55 5.44
CA ASP A 132 -7.87 22.53 4.55
C ASP A 132 -7.39 23.74 5.38
N SER A 133 -6.10 24.01 5.32
CA SER A 133 -5.51 25.19 5.98
C SER A 133 -5.89 26.50 5.29
N GLY A 134 -6.38 26.46 4.07
CA GLY A 134 -6.65 27.63 3.22
C GLY A 134 -5.40 28.35 2.68
N LYS A 135 -4.20 27.81 2.97
CA LYS A 135 -2.92 28.47 2.61
C LYS A 135 -2.34 28.03 1.27
N CYS A 136 -2.85 26.93 0.70
CA CYS A 136 -2.38 26.36 -0.55
C CYS A 136 -3.53 26.07 -1.49
N GLN A 137 -3.26 26.12 -2.79
CA GLN A 137 -4.21 25.74 -3.82
C GLN A 137 -3.67 24.54 -4.61
N LEU A 138 -4.58 23.65 -5.00
CA LEU A 138 -4.25 22.52 -5.86
C LEU A 138 -4.36 22.93 -7.33
N ALA A 139 -3.40 22.48 -8.13
CA ALA A 139 -3.41 22.66 -9.57
C ALA A 139 -4.62 21.93 -10.19
N LYS A 140 -5.09 22.42 -11.36
CA LYS A 140 -6.22 21.81 -12.07
C LYS A 140 -5.69 20.85 -13.12
N PRO A 141 -5.95 19.52 -12.99
CA PRO A 141 -5.54 18.56 -14.00
C PRO A 141 -6.38 18.69 -15.28
N ARG A 142 -5.80 18.35 -16.42
CA ARG A 142 -6.57 18.10 -17.65
C ARG A 142 -7.18 16.69 -17.60
N LYS A 143 -8.18 16.44 -18.41
CA LYS A 143 -8.75 15.09 -18.53
C LYS A 143 -7.89 14.28 -19.52
N LEU A 144 -7.37 13.12 -19.06
CA LEU A 144 -6.72 12.15 -19.94
C LEU A 144 -7.79 11.35 -20.70
N SER A 145 -7.49 11.00 -21.96
CA SER A 145 -8.27 10.04 -22.71
C SER A 145 -7.99 8.61 -22.23
N PHE A 146 -8.92 7.70 -22.48
CA PHE A 146 -8.73 6.27 -22.14
C PHE A 146 -7.45 5.70 -22.82
N ARG A 147 -7.17 6.13 -24.05
CA ARG A 147 -5.96 5.71 -24.78
C ARG A 147 -4.68 6.14 -24.05
N GLU A 148 -4.59 7.38 -23.61
CA GLU A 148 -3.43 7.90 -22.86
C GLU A 148 -3.23 7.12 -21.56
N ILE A 149 -4.31 6.85 -20.80
CA ILE A 149 -4.26 6.07 -19.56
C ILE A 149 -3.74 4.66 -19.85
N ARG A 150 -4.26 3.99 -20.87
CA ARG A 150 -3.82 2.65 -21.27
C ARG A 150 -2.36 2.64 -21.69
N ASP A 151 -1.93 3.60 -22.51
CA ASP A 151 -0.56 3.66 -23.01
C ASP A 151 0.44 3.91 -21.86
N ILE A 152 0.08 4.76 -20.88
CA ILE A 152 0.86 4.96 -19.65
C ILE A 152 0.94 3.63 -18.87
N ALA A 153 -0.19 2.98 -18.61
CA ALA A 153 -0.23 1.73 -17.85
C ALA A 153 0.57 0.62 -18.54
N GLN A 154 0.49 0.51 -19.87
CA GLN A 154 1.25 -0.46 -20.65
C GLN A 154 2.76 -0.20 -20.59
N ASN A 155 3.19 1.04 -20.66
CA ASN A 155 4.60 1.41 -20.56
C ASN A 155 5.15 1.04 -19.16
N GLU A 156 4.44 1.41 -18.08
CA GLU A 156 4.82 1.08 -16.72
C GLU A 156 4.91 -0.45 -16.50
N PHE A 157 3.95 -1.19 -17.04
CA PHE A 157 3.98 -2.64 -17.01
C PHE A 157 5.21 -3.21 -17.73
N SER A 158 5.45 -2.75 -18.95
CA SER A 158 6.53 -3.25 -19.79
C SER A 158 7.92 -2.93 -19.21
N GLU A 159 8.04 -1.86 -18.44
CA GLU A 159 9.28 -1.53 -17.74
C GLU A 159 9.47 -2.31 -16.44
N LEU A 160 8.44 -2.40 -15.59
CA LEU A 160 8.60 -2.89 -14.22
C LEU A 160 8.46 -4.40 -14.08
N TYR A 161 7.54 -5.01 -14.83
CA TYR A 161 7.24 -6.43 -14.71
C TYR A 161 8.43 -7.36 -15.04
N PRO A 162 9.24 -7.09 -16.08
CA PRO A 162 10.42 -7.91 -16.37
C PRO A 162 11.43 -7.96 -15.23
N TYR A 163 11.60 -6.86 -14.46
CA TYR A 163 12.48 -6.87 -13.29
C TYR A 163 11.96 -7.81 -12.20
N ALA A 164 10.66 -7.83 -11.96
CA ALA A 164 10.07 -8.76 -11.00
C ALA A 164 10.28 -10.22 -11.41
N CYS A 165 10.06 -10.54 -12.70
CA CYS A 165 10.33 -11.86 -13.26
C CYS A 165 11.81 -12.24 -13.14
N GLY A 166 12.72 -11.32 -13.46
CA GLY A 166 14.16 -11.55 -13.32
C GLY A 166 14.57 -11.92 -11.90
N PHE A 167 14.04 -11.25 -10.87
CA PHE A 167 14.28 -11.63 -9.47
C PHE A 167 13.71 -13.02 -9.15
N LEU A 168 12.53 -13.37 -9.65
CA LEU A 168 11.95 -14.71 -9.45
C LEU A 168 12.73 -15.82 -10.16
N ASP A 169 13.29 -15.54 -11.34
CA ASP A 169 14.13 -16.49 -12.04
C ASP A 169 15.45 -16.73 -11.29
N LEU A 170 16.06 -15.68 -10.72
CA LEU A 170 17.21 -15.81 -9.83
C LEU A 170 16.87 -16.64 -8.58
N VAL A 171 15.68 -16.45 -8.03
CA VAL A 171 15.15 -17.26 -6.93
C VAL A 171 15.10 -18.74 -7.33
N LYS A 172 14.49 -19.08 -8.46
CA LYS A 172 14.40 -20.46 -8.97
C LYS A 172 15.76 -21.11 -9.20
N LEU A 173 16.71 -20.37 -9.78
CA LEU A 173 18.08 -20.85 -10.01
C LEU A 173 18.85 -21.11 -8.70
N SER A 174 18.52 -20.41 -7.63
CA SER A 174 19.20 -20.49 -6.34
C SER A 174 18.68 -21.62 -5.45
N LEU A 175 17.54 -22.26 -5.78
CA LEU A 175 16.86 -23.31 -4.98
C LEU A 175 17.71 -24.54 -4.71
N HIS A 176 18.78 -24.76 -5.45
CA HIS A 176 19.62 -25.97 -5.33
C HIS A 176 20.78 -25.81 -4.31
N ASN A 177 20.86 -24.72 -3.55
CA ASN A 177 21.98 -24.46 -2.65
C ASN A 177 21.51 -24.01 -1.26
N ASP A 178 21.43 -24.97 -0.34
CA ASP A 178 20.92 -24.81 1.05
C ASP A 178 21.64 -23.74 1.90
N GLN A 179 22.87 -23.34 1.54
CA GLN A 179 23.65 -22.38 2.32
C GLN A 179 23.30 -20.90 2.03
N ARG A 180 22.35 -20.61 1.14
CA ARG A 180 22.07 -19.25 0.67
C ARG A 180 20.66 -18.75 1.01
N ASN A 181 19.98 -19.35 1.97
CA ASN A 181 18.58 -19.03 2.30
C ASN A 181 18.33 -17.55 2.57
N LYS A 182 19.28 -16.83 3.20
CA LYS A 182 19.11 -15.39 3.45
C LYS A 182 19.16 -14.55 2.17
N ILE A 183 20.05 -14.91 1.21
CA ILE A 183 20.13 -14.24 -0.11
C ILE A 183 18.83 -14.51 -0.86
N PHE A 184 18.34 -15.72 -0.76
CA PHE A 184 17.10 -16.17 -1.36
C PHE A 184 15.90 -15.34 -0.88
N ALA A 185 15.74 -15.19 0.45
CA ALA A 185 14.70 -14.38 1.03
C ALA A 185 14.80 -12.89 0.62
N PHE A 186 16.02 -12.37 0.46
CA PHE A 186 16.23 -11.02 -0.07
C PHE A 186 15.77 -10.89 -1.52
N LEU A 187 16.16 -11.83 -2.40
CA LEU A 187 15.74 -11.82 -3.81
C LEU A 187 14.21 -11.95 -3.93
N LEU A 188 13.61 -12.79 -3.09
CA LEU A 188 12.16 -12.97 -3.04
C LEU A 188 11.45 -11.69 -2.57
N HIS A 189 12.00 -11.01 -1.55
CA HIS A 189 11.51 -9.70 -1.14
C HIS A 189 11.55 -8.70 -2.30
N GLN A 190 12.67 -8.65 -3.05
CA GLN A 190 12.81 -7.76 -4.21
C GLN A 190 11.78 -8.08 -5.31
N ALA A 191 11.54 -9.37 -5.59
CA ALA A 191 10.52 -9.78 -6.53
C ALA A 191 9.13 -9.28 -6.09
N CYS A 192 8.75 -9.51 -4.85
CA CYS A 192 7.46 -9.06 -4.29
C CYS A 192 7.33 -7.53 -4.32
N GLU A 193 8.36 -6.80 -3.93
CA GLU A 193 8.38 -5.34 -3.99
C GLU A 193 8.15 -4.83 -5.41
N LYS A 194 8.83 -5.42 -6.40
CA LYS A 194 8.67 -5.04 -7.81
C LYS A 194 7.27 -5.37 -8.33
N LEU A 195 6.71 -6.53 -7.98
CA LEU A 195 5.35 -6.90 -8.35
C LEU A 195 4.31 -5.94 -7.78
N TYR A 196 4.41 -5.59 -6.48
CA TYR A 196 3.52 -4.60 -5.87
C TYR A 196 3.64 -3.23 -6.55
N ASN A 197 4.88 -2.77 -6.81
CA ASN A 197 5.10 -1.51 -7.51
C ASN A 197 4.53 -1.55 -8.94
N THR A 198 4.67 -2.66 -9.67
CA THR A 198 4.07 -2.83 -11.00
C THR A 198 2.55 -2.65 -10.95
N ILE A 199 1.89 -3.33 -10.00
CA ILE A 199 0.43 -3.21 -9.82
C ILE A 199 0.05 -1.75 -9.52
N LEU A 200 0.73 -1.12 -8.56
CA LEU A 200 0.44 0.26 -8.19
C LEU A 200 0.65 1.23 -9.36
N MET A 201 1.73 1.08 -10.13
CA MET A 201 1.99 1.92 -11.28
C MET A 201 0.96 1.72 -12.40
N VAL A 202 0.61 0.48 -12.71
CA VAL A 202 -0.40 0.17 -13.74
C VAL A 202 -1.77 0.73 -13.37
N PHE A 203 -2.21 0.52 -12.13
CA PHE A 203 -3.56 0.91 -11.72
C PHE A 203 -3.68 2.35 -11.24
N THR A 204 -2.60 2.97 -10.75
CA THR A 204 -2.66 4.30 -10.13
C THR A 204 -1.67 5.30 -10.71
N ASN A 205 -0.70 4.85 -11.50
CA ASN A 205 0.45 5.66 -11.92
C ASN A 205 1.16 6.33 -10.73
N TYR A 206 1.14 5.69 -9.55
CA TYR A 206 1.77 6.18 -8.34
C TYR A 206 2.74 5.14 -7.78
N ARG A 207 3.99 5.56 -7.58
CA ARG A 207 5.04 4.73 -6.98
C ARG A 207 5.31 5.19 -5.55
N PRO A 208 4.88 4.40 -4.55
CA PRO A 208 5.21 4.69 -3.16
C PRO A 208 6.72 4.68 -2.92
N LYS A 209 7.17 5.47 -1.97
CA LYS A 209 8.58 5.53 -1.55
C LYS A 209 8.94 4.41 -0.57
N SER A 210 7.96 3.65 -0.09
CA SER A 210 8.17 2.56 0.85
C SER A 210 8.76 1.33 0.16
N HIS A 211 9.66 0.64 0.87
CA HIS A 211 10.18 -0.69 0.53
C HIS A 211 9.57 -1.77 1.42
N ARG A 212 8.64 -1.42 2.30
CA ARG A 212 8.00 -2.35 3.23
C ARG A 212 6.87 -3.08 2.55
N LEU A 213 6.97 -4.41 2.48
CA LEU A 213 5.94 -5.25 1.82
C LEU A 213 4.57 -5.12 2.49
N GLN A 214 4.53 -4.84 3.82
CA GLN A 214 3.29 -4.61 4.54
C GLN A 214 2.55 -3.38 3.99
N ASP A 215 3.27 -2.27 3.80
CA ASP A 215 2.69 -1.02 3.30
C ASP A 215 2.23 -1.18 1.85
N LEU A 216 3.10 -1.75 1.00
CA LEU A 216 2.80 -1.98 -0.41
C LEU A 216 1.63 -2.98 -0.57
N GLY A 217 1.65 -4.07 0.21
CA GLY A 217 0.57 -5.07 0.24
C GLY A 217 -0.77 -4.45 0.66
N GLY A 218 -0.76 -3.58 1.69
CA GLY A 218 -1.94 -2.80 2.08
C GLY A 218 -2.52 -1.97 0.94
N MET A 219 -1.65 -1.35 0.13
CA MET A 219 -2.09 -0.52 -1.00
C MET A 219 -2.63 -1.33 -2.18
N VAL A 220 -2.09 -2.53 -2.47
CA VAL A 220 -2.51 -3.33 -3.63
C VAL A 220 -3.75 -4.18 -3.37
N LYS A 221 -4.05 -4.53 -2.12
CA LYS A 221 -5.19 -5.41 -1.77
C LYS A 221 -6.54 -4.89 -2.27
N ARG A 222 -6.68 -3.58 -2.48
CA ARG A 222 -7.89 -2.95 -3.02
C ARG A 222 -8.16 -3.25 -4.50
N PHE A 223 -7.16 -3.74 -5.24
CA PHE A 223 -7.31 -4.04 -6.67
C PHE A 223 -7.73 -5.49 -6.91
N SER A 224 -7.30 -6.42 -6.04
CA SER A 224 -7.74 -7.81 -6.09
C SER A 224 -7.64 -8.47 -4.71
N MET A 225 -8.68 -9.19 -4.32
CA MET A 225 -8.67 -10.02 -3.11
C MET A 225 -7.69 -11.20 -3.24
N GLU A 226 -7.44 -11.69 -4.45
CA GLU A 226 -6.45 -12.75 -4.70
C GLU A 226 -5.05 -12.33 -4.25
N LEU A 227 -4.71 -11.04 -4.37
CA LEU A 227 -3.44 -10.51 -3.90
C LEU A 227 -3.25 -10.64 -2.38
N VAL A 228 -4.35 -10.70 -1.63
CA VAL A 228 -4.31 -10.90 -0.16
C VAL A 228 -4.03 -12.36 0.18
N THR A 229 -4.46 -13.31 -0.66
CA THR A 229 -4.30 -14.75 -0.40
C THR A 229 -2.88 -15.26 -0.63
N VAL A 230 -2.05 -14.52 -1.35
CA VAL A 230 -0.67 -14.94 -1.67
C VAL A 230 0.19 -15.07 -0.41
N PHE A 231 0.08 -14.11 0.50
CA PHE A 231 0.74 -14.16 1.80
C PHE A 231 -0.31 -14.10 2.91
N PRO A 232 -1.01 -15.21 3.19
CA PRO A 232 -2.01 -15.25 4.25
C PRO A 232 -1.33 -15.03 5.61
N GLN A 233 -2.07 -14.42 6.54
CA GLN A 233 -1.60 -14.11 7.88
C GLN A 233 -2.64 -14.55 8.92
N ASN A 234 -3.24 -15.73 8.71
CA ASN A 234 -4.30 -16.25 9.58
C ASN A 234 -3.75 -17.04 10.78
N THR A 235 -2.59 -17.69 10.60
CA THR A 235 -1.89 -18.43 11.65
C THR A 235 -0.62 -17.71 12.06
N ASP A 236 -0.08 -18.07 13.23
CA ASP A 236 1.17 -17.45 13.69
C ASP A 236 2.37 -17.86 12.83
N ASP A 237 2.38 -19.07 12.29
CA ASP A 237 3.40 -19.53 11.35
C ASP A 237 3.35 -18.73 10.04
N GLU A 238 2.17 -18.45 9.50
CA GLU A 238 2.03 -17.62 8.30
C GLU A 238 2.51 -16.18 8.52
N LYS A 239 2.18 -15.60 9.68
CA LYS A 239 2.67 -14.28 10.08
C LYS A 239 4.19 -14.25 10.20
N GLU A 240 4.78 -15.28 10.84
CA GLU A 240 6.23 -15.35 11.00
C GLU A 240 6.93 -15.53 9.65
N CYS A 241 6.43 -16.38 8.76
CA CYS A 241 6.95 -16.52 7.39
C CYS A 241 6.96 -15.17 6.65
N PHE A 242 5.86 -14.43 6.72
CA PHE A 242 5.77 -13.11 6.08
C PHE A 242 6.69 -12.07 6.76
N ASN A 243 6.81 -12.10 8.07
CA ASN A 243 7.72 -11.24 8.84
C ASN A 243 9.17 -11.49 8.47
N LEU A 244 9.59 -12.76 8.34
CA LEU A 244 10.94 -13.12 7.90
C LEU A 244 11.21 -12.58 6.49
N LEU A 245 10.26 -12.70 5.57
CA LEU A 245 10.37 -12.12 4.22
C LEU A 245 10.54 -10.60 4.29
N CYS A 246 9.76 -9.93 5.11
CA CYS A 246 9.84 -8.47 5.28
C CYS A 246 11.18 -8.02 5.86
N ARG A 247 11.70 -8.74 6.86
CA ARG A 247 12.98 -8.46 7.51
C ARG A 247 14.16 -8.72 6.58
N ALA A 248 14.03 -9.65 5.63
CA ALA A 248 15.09 -10.01 4.70
C ALA A 248 15.63 -8.82 3.89
N TYR A 249 14.82 -7.79 3.66
CA TYR A 249 15.26 -6.56 2.96
C TYR A 249 16.48 -5.89 3.61
N ILE A 250 16.51 -5.84 4.94
CA ILE A 250 17.62 -5.23 5.68
C ILE A 250 18.54 -6.31 6.25
N GLU A 251 17.99 -7.31 6.94
CA GLU A 251 18.77 -8.23 7.73
C GLU A 251 19.62 -9.19 6.89
N ALA A 252 19.16 -9.58 5.71
CA ALA A 252 19.95 -10.43 4.83
C ALA A 252 21.26 -9.76 4.36
N ARG A 253 21.32 -8.44 4.33
CA ARG A 253 22.47 -7.66 3.87
C ARG A 253 23.42 -7.23 4.99
N TYR A 254 22.87 -6.96 6.19
CA TYR A 254 23.61 -6.27 7.25
C TYR A 254 23.70 -7.06 8.56
N ASN A 255 22.96 -8.17 8.68
CA ASN A 255 22.96 -9.00 9.88
C ASN A 255 23.50 -10.40 9.58
N ASP A 256 24.73 -10.67 9.98
CA ASP A 256 25.36 -11.98 9.77
C ASP A 256 24.67 -13.12 10.53
N LYS A 257 23.97 -12.79 11.63
CA LYS A 257 23.22 -13.74 12.45
C LYS A 257 21.80 -13.99 11.94
N PHE A 258 21.38 -13.30 10.88
CA PHE A 258 20.06 -13.53 10.30
C PHE A 258 20.03 -14.88 9.58
N VAL A 259 19.15 -15.74 10.05
CA VAL A 259 18.95 -17.08 9.49
C VAL A 259 17.51 -17.18 8.98
N VAL A 260 17.35 -17.73 7.79
CA VAL A 260 16.06 -18.07 7.21
C VAL A 260 15.98 -19.59 7.11
N PRO A 261 15.07 -20.24 7.84
CA PRO A 261 14.85 -21.68 7.75
C PRO A 261 14.48 -22.10 6.32
N LYS A 262 14.90 -23.29 5.91
CA LYS A 262 14.59 -23.81 4.57
C LYS A 262 13.09 -23.97 4.37
N GLU A 263 12.38 -24.41 5.39
CA GLU A 263 10.93 -24.60 5.39
C GLU A 263 10.19 -23.30 5.06
N VAL A 264 10.70 -22.16 5.52
CA VAL A 264 10.16 -20.83 5.21
C VAL A 264 10.37 -20.47 3.75
N VAL A 265 11.55 -20.77 3.21
CA VAL A 265 11.87 -20.56 1.81
C VAL A 265 10.96 -21.41 0.93
N ASP A 266 10.86 -22.70 1.23
CA ASP A 266 10.04 -23.66 0.50
C ASP A 266 8.53 -23.30 0.53
N ALA A 267 8.07 -22.67 1.62
CA ALA A 267 6.70 -22.19 1.76
C ALA A 267 6.42 -20.88 0.98
N LEU A 268 7.43 -19.99 0.87
CA LEU A 268 7.25 -18.66 0.28
C LEU A 268 7.40 -18.64 -1.25
N VAL A 269 8.27 -19.49 -1.81
CA VAL A 269 8.56 -19.50 -3.25
C VAL A 269 7.33 -19.78 -4.11
N PRO A 270 6.54 -20.84 -3.86
CA PRO A 270 5.33 -21.09 -4.66
C PRO A 270 4.35 -19.93 -4.59
N LYS A 271 4.25 -19.28 -3.43
CA LYS A 271 3.35 -18.12 -3.22
C LYS A 271 3.78 -16.93 -4.07
N ALA A 272 5.05 -16.60 -4.10
CA ALA A 272 5.55 -15.50 -4.91
C ALA A 272 5.46 -15.80 -6.42
N VAL A 273 5.64 -17.06 -6.84
CA VAL A 273 5.45 -17.48 -8.23
C VAL A 273 3.98 -17.38 -8.64
N SER A 274 3.04 -17.72 -7.77
CA SER A 274 1.60 -17.59 -8.06
C SER A 274 1.19 -16.15 -8.38
N TYR A 275 1.88 -15.15 -7.82
CA TYR A 275 1.68 -13.73 -8.15
C TYR A 275 1.86 -13.42 -9.64
N THR A 276 2.74 -14.14 -10.33
CA THR A 276 2.97 -13.94 -11.77
C THR A 276 1.87 -14.58 -12.62
N HIS A 277 1.19 -15.60 -12.10
CA HIS A 277 0.14 -16.31 -12.83
C HIS A 277 -1.24 -15.67 -12.71
N LEU A 278 -1.51 -14.92 -11.64
CA LEU A 278 -2.78 -14.20 -11.45
C LEU A 278 -3.08 -13.17 -12.56
N ARG A 279 -2.12 -12.87 -13.41
CA ARG A 279 -2.24 -11.89 -14.50
C ARG A 279 -2.52 -12.47 -15.88
N ALA A 280 -2.50 -13.78 -16.06
CA ALA A 280 -2.66 -14.37 -17.39
C ALA A 280 -4.14 -14.43 -17.87
N HIS A 281 -5.11 -14.00 -17.03
CA HIS A 281 -6.53 -14.20 -17.28
C HIS A 281 -7.39 -12.93 -17.29
N GLU A 282 -6.80 -11.71 -17.22
CA GLU A 282 -7.47 -10.43 -17.43
C GLU A 282 -6.80 -9.63 -18.57
#